data_1e4705c4308d4eebc424b669bb8acdd5
#
_entry.id   1e4705c4308d4eebc424b669bb8acdd5
#
_cell.length_a   1.000
_cell.length_b   1.000
_cell.length_c   1.000
_cell.angle_alpha   90.00
_cell.angle_beta   90.00
_cell.angle_gamma   90.00
#
_symmetry.space_group_name_H-M   'P 1'
#
loop_
_entity.id
_entity.type
_entity.pdbx_description
1 polymer ?
#
loop_
_entity_poly.entity_id
_entity_poly.type
_entity_poly.pdbx_seq_one_letter_code
_entity_poly.pdbx_strand_id
1 'polypeptide(L)'
;MSGTGDPVDPSQLNCPTPVSWAKDVAPLFQPSDIEHMKQATGGRLDLSDPTSTEIWSHKVYAYVANGYMPPKPRTPWTQDMVNTFGCWIQGGFQP
;
A
#
# COMPACT_ATOMS: atom_id res chain seq x y z
N MET A 1 -21.21 10.47 10.50
CA MET A 1 -20.62 10.03 10.09
C MET A 1 -20.40 9.32 9.46
N SER A 2 -20.45 9.20 9.44
CA SER A 2 -20.20 8.45 8.91
C SER A 2 -19.12 8.07 8.32
N GLY A 3 -18.25 8.11 8.10
CA GLY A 3 -17.03 7.60 7.55
C GLY A 3 -16.97 6.12 7.29
N THR A 4 -18.10 5.49 7.20
CA THR A 4 -18.11 4.08 6.94
C THR A 4 -17.46 3.79 5.62
N GLY A 5 -16.52 2.84 5.59
CA GLY A 5 -15.84 2.46 4.37
C GLY A 5 -14.62 3.27 4.05
N ASP A 6 -14.41 4.40 4.71
CA ASP A 6 -13.21 5.18 4.47
C ASP A 6 -12.05 4.63 5.28
N PRO A 7 -10.87 4.45 4.68
CA PRO A 7 -9.71 4.00 5.44
C PRO A 7 -9.24 5.10 6.40
N VAL A 8 -8.57 4.67 7.46
CA VAL A 8 -7.92 5.60 8.39
C VAL A 8 -6.83 6.34 7.63
N ASP A 9 -6.77 7.67 7.80
CA ASP A 9 -5.70 8.46 7.20
C ASP A 9 -4.34 7.98 7.74
N PRO A 10 -3.34 7.78 6.90
CA PRO A 10 -2.03 7.33 7.38
C PRO A 10 -1.46 8.19 8.50
N SER A 11 -1.73 9.48 8.50
CA SER A 11 -1.25 10.38 9.55
C SER A 11 -1.86 10.07 10.92
N GLN A 12 -2.96 9.33 10.94
CA GLN A 12 -3.65 8.96 12.18
C GLN A 12 -3.20 7.61 12.73
N LEU A 13 -2.36 6.89 11.99
CA LEU A 13 -1.93 5.56 12.41
C LEU A 13 -0.92 5.65 13.54
N ASN A 14 -0.96 4.64 14.43
CA ASN A 14 0.05 4.47 15.46
C ASN A 14 1.20 3.68 14.86
N CYS A 15 2.36 4.31 14.69
CA CYS A 15 3.51 3.72 14.03
C CYS A 15 4.67 3.65 15.02
N PRO A 16 4.72 2.60 15.85
CA PRO A 16 5.71 2.51 16.94
C PRO A 16 7.15 2.34 16.46
N THR A 17 7.35 1.78 15.27
CA THR A 17 8.69 1.57 14.72
C THR A 17 8.77 2.16 13.32
N PRO A 18 9.97 2.61 12.92
CA PRO A 18 10.16 3.09 11.54
C PRO A 18 9.91 1.99 10.53
N VAL A 19 9.31 2.34 9.41
CA VAL A 19 9.03 1.41 8.31
C VAL A 19 9.88 1.80 7.12
N SER A 20 10.60 0.83 6.56
CA SER A 20 11.43 1.07 5.38
C SER A 20 10.87 0.32 4.18
N TRP A 21 11.16 0.83 2.99
CA TRP A 21 10.73 0.17 1.76
C TRP A 21 11.32 -1.23 1.62
N ALA A 22 12.65 -1.32 1.67
CA ALA A 22 13.33 -2.58 1.36
C ALA A 22 13.00 -3.69 2.35
N LYS A 23 12.82 -3.32 3.60
CA LYS A 23 12.68 -4.30 4.68
C LYS A 23 11.22 -4.67 4.94
N ASP A 24 10.33 -3.69 4.86
CA ASP A 24 8.95 -3.85 5.35
C ASP A 24 7.91 -3.79 4.26
N VAL A 25 8.07 -2.92 3.27
CA VAL A 25 7.03 -2.66 2.27
C VAL A 25 7.19 -3.53 1.03
N ALA A 26 8.38 -3.58 0.47
CA ALA A 26 8.61 -4.36 -0.75
C ALA A 26 8.14 -5.81 -0.63
N PRO A 27 8.41 -6.50 0.50
CA PRO A 27 7.95 -7.88 0.65
C PRO A 27 6.43 -8.06 0.66
N LEU A 28 5.67 -7.00 0.85
CA LEU A 28 4.21 -7.08 0.87
C LEU A 28 3.63 -7.32 -0.52
N PHE A 29 4.35 -6.91 -1.57
CA PHE A 29 3.86 -7.04 -2.94
C PHE A 29 4.41 -8.30 -3.58
N GLN A 30 3.51 -9.12 -4.14
CA GLN A 30 3.90 -10.31 -4.86
C GLN A 30 4.11 -9.97 -6.34
N PRO A 31 4.86 -10.81 -7.08
CA PRO A 31 5.08 -10.54 -8.52
C PRO A 31 3.78 -10.34 -9.30
N SER A 32 2.73 -11.08 -8.94
CA SER A 32 1.43 -10.93 -9.62
C SER A 32 0.79 -9.58 -9.34
N ASP A 33 1.00 -9.02 -8.15
CA ASP A 33 0.48 -7.67 -7.82
C ASP A 33 1.18 -6.62 -8.65
N ILE A 34 2.50 -6.74 -8.76
CA ILE A 34 3.33 -5.81 -9.50
C ILE A 34 2.90 -5.79 -10.97
N GLU A 35 2.76 -6.97 -11.56
CA GLU A 35 2.37 -7.11 -12.96
C GLU A 35 0.95 -6.59 -13.19
N HIS A 36 0.02 -6.95 -12.31
CA HIS A 36 -1.37 -6.54 -12.45
C HIS A 36 -1.50 -5.01 -12.45
N MET A 37 -0.86 -4.34 -11.51
CA MET A 37 -0.98 -2.89 -11.40
C MET A 37 -0.24 -2.18 -12.52
N LYS A 38 0.85 -2.74 -12.99
CA LYS A 38 1.55 -2.19 -14.13
C LYS A 38 0.66 -2.22 -15.37
N GLN A 39 -0.02 -3.33 -15.61
CA GLN A 39 -0.93 -3.45 -16.75
C GLN A 39 -2.15 -2.55 -16.58
N ALA A 40 -2.74 -2.53 -15.40
CA ALA A 40 -3.95 -1.76 -15.15
C ALA A 40 -3.74 -0.26 -15.29
N THR A 41 -2.51 0.21 -15.10
CA THR A 41 -2.20 1.64 -15.17
C THR A 41 -1.42 2.03 -16.43
N GLY A 42 -1.30 1.11 -17.40
CA GLY A 42 -0.55 1.40 -18.62
C GLY A 42 0.93 1.62 -18.36
N GLY A 43 1.47 0.96 -17.36
CA GLY A 43 2.89 1.06 -17.01
C GLY A 43 3.20 2.19 -16.05
N ARG A 44 2.21 2.93 -15.58
CA ARG A 44 2.44 4.09 -14.72
C ARG A 44 2.76 3.74 -13.27
N LEU A 45 2.20 2.64 -12.78
CA LEU A 45 2.47 2.19 -11.41
C LEU A 45 3.26 0.90 -11.42
N ASP A 46 4.49 0.98 -10.93
CA ASP A 46 5.36 -0.17 -10.75
C ASP A 46 5.59 -0.37 -9.27
N LEU A 47 4.92 -1.38 -8.69
CA LEU A 47 5.00 -1.65 -7.26
C LEU A 47 6.34 -2.22 -6.82
N SER A 48 7.24 -2.48 -7.74
CA SER A 48 8.61 -2.88 -7.40
C SER A 48 9.55 -1.68 -7.28
N ASP A 49 9.06 -0.49 -7.64
CA ASP A 49 9.85 0.74 -7.61
C ASP A 49 9.31 1.63 -6.49
N PRO A 50 10.13 1.96 -5.47
CA PRO A 50 9.65 2.79 -4.37
C PRO A 50 9.24 4.19 -4.80
N THR A 51 9.90 4.78 -5.79
CA THR A 51 9.53 6.10 -6.28
C THR A 51 8.16 6.08 -6.95
N SER A 52 7.91 5.09 -7.79
CA SER A 52 6.62 4.93 -8.43
C SER A 52 5.52 4.70 -7.39
N THR A 53 5.79 3.84 -6.41
CA THR A 53 4.84 3.52 -5.36
C THR A 53 4.58 4.72 -4.46
N GLU A 54 5.59 5.55 -4.22
CA GLU A 54 5.40 6.78 -3.45
C GLU A 54 4.43 7.73 -4.15
N ILE A 55 4.59 7.92 -5.45
CA ILE A 55 3.72 8.81 -6.24
C ILE A 55 2.26 8.37 -6.14
N TRP A 56 2.02 7.05 -6.16
CA TRP A 56 0.67 6.49 -6.10
C TRP A 56 0.25 6.07 -4.70
N SER A 57 1.02 6.42 -3.67
CA SER A 57 0.89 5.83 -2.35
C SER A 57 -0.51 5.94 -1.74
N HIS A 58 -1.15 7.10 -1.87
CA HIS A 58 -2.48 7.28 -1.28
C HIS A 58 -3.53 6.43 -1.98
N LYS A 59 -3.42 6.27 -3.30
CA LYS A 59 -4.33 5.38 -4.03
C LYS A 59 -4.08 3.93 -3.69
N VAL A 60 -2.81 3.52 -3.62
CA VAL A 60 -2.47 2.15 -3.23
C VAL A 60 -2.99 1.85 -1.83
N TYR A 61 -2.78 2.78 -0.90
CA TYR A 61 -3.26 2.63 0.47
C TYR A 61 -4.78 2.42 0.48
N ALA A 62 -5.53 3.24 -0.25
CA ALA A 62 -6.98 3.11 -0.29
C ALA A 62 -7.40 1.76 -0.89
N TYR A 63 -6.72 1.31 -1.92
CA TYR A 63 -7.05 0.03 -2.57
C TYR A 63 -6.82 -1.14 -1.63
N VAL A 64 -5.69 -1.18 -0.91
CA VAL A 64 -5.43 -2.30 0.01
C VAL A 64 -6.28 -2.22 1.25
N ALA A 65 -6.59 -1.01 1.73
CA ALA A 65 -7.42 -0.83 2.91
C ALA A 65 -8.87 -1.23 2.65
N ASN A 66 -9.35 -1.03 1.43
CA ASN A 66 -10.72 -1.36 1.05
C ASN A 66 -10.88 -2.75 0.43
N GLY A 67 -9.79 -3.49 0.29
CA GLY A 67 -9.84 -4.84 -0.25
C GLY A 67 -9.91 -4.92 -1.77
N TYR A 68 -9.70 -3.81 -2.47
CA TYR A 68 -9.69 -3.82 -3.94
C TYR A 68 -8.40 -4.41 -4.50
N MET A 69 -7.35 -4.38 -3.73
CA MET A 69 -6.07 -4.96 -4.11
C MET A 69 -5.54 -5.79 -2.95
N PRO A 70 -5.06 -7.01 -3.17
CA PRO A 70 -4.95 -7.68 -4.48
C PRO A 70 -6.32 -8.11 -5.03
N PRO A 71 -6.45 -8.30 -6.35
CA PRO A 71 -7.73 -8.68 -6.94
C PRO A 71 -8.14 -10.10 -6.54
N LYS A 72 -9.46 -10.32 -6.51
CA LYS A 72 -9.98 -11.66 -6.25
C LYS A 72 -9.47 -12.63 -7.33
N PRO A 73 -9.28 -13.91 -6.99
CA PRO A 73 -9.66 -14.57 -5.73
C PRO A 73 -8.58 -14.51 -4.63
N ARG A 74 -7.59 -13.67 -4.78
CA ARG A 74 -6.52 -13.59 -3.80
C ARG A 74 -7.03 -13.01 -2.48
N THR A 75 -6.38 -13.43 -1.38
CA THR A 75 -6.75 -12.96 -0.05
C THR A 75 -6.40 -11.48 0.11
N PRO A 76 -7.34 -10.67 0.61
CA PRO A 76 -7.03 -9.26 0.90
C PRO A 76 -5.92 -9.14 1.93
N TRP A 77 -5.24 -7.99 1.92
CA TRP A 77 -4.24 -7.71 2.93
C TRP A 77 -4.85 -7.73 4.33
N THR A 78 -4.07 -8.19 5.30
CA THR A 78 -4.46 -8.06 6.71
C THR A 78 -4.37 -6.60 7.14
N GLN A 79 -5.00 -6.30 8.27
CA GLN A 79 -4.92 -4.94 8.81
C GLN A 79 -3.46 -4.55 9.11
N ASP A 80 -2.65 -5.51 9.58
CA ASP A 80 -1.24 -5.25 9.85
C ASP A 80 -0.47 -4.86 8.59
N MET A 81 -0.77 -5.51 7.47
CA MET A 81 -0.13 -5.17 6.19
C MET A 81 -0.53 -3.77 5.75
N VAL A 82 -1.81 -3.43 5.87
CA VAL A 82 -2.31 -2.10 5.52
C VAL A 82 -1.64 -1.05 6.40
N ASN A 83 -1.54 -1.31 7.70
CA ASN A 83 -0.91 -0.39 8.65
C ASN A 83 0.56 -0.19 8.33
N THR A 84 1.26 -1.26 7.94
CA THR A 84 2.67 -1.16 7.58
C THR A 84 2.86 -0.21 6.40
N PHE A 85 2.03 -0.35 5.37
CA PHE A 85 2.11 0.54 4.22
C PHE A 85 1.77 1.98 4.62
N GLY A 86 0.73 2.16 5.43
CA GLY A 86 0.35 3.48 5.93
C GLY A 86 1.44 4.13 6.77
N CYS A 87 2.14 3.34 7.58
CA CYS A 87 3.25 3.85 8.38
C CYS A 87 4.45 4.23 7.52
N TRP A 88 4.64 3.57 6.39
CA TRP A 88 5.66 3.98 5.43
C TRP A 88 5.36 5.38 4.88
N ILE A 89 4.09 5.63 4.55
CA ILE A 89 3.66 6.98 4.11
C ILE A 89 3.89 7.99 5.22
N GLN A 90 3.42 7.68 6.43
CA GLN A 90 3.54 8.60 7.57
C GLN A 90 5.00 8.94 7.86
N GLY A 91 5.90 7.96 7.72
CA GLY A 91 7.31 8.14 8.03
C GLY A 91 8.12 8.84 6.95
N GLY A 92 7.48 9.24 5.84
CA GLY A 92 8.17 9.98 4.78
C GLY A 92 8.85 9.10 3.75
N PHE A 93 8.34 7.89 3.53
CA PHE A 93 8.79 7.02 2.44
C PHE A 93 10.25 6.60 2.57
N GLN A 94 10.63 6.13 3.75
CA GLN A 94 12.03 5.73 4.01
C GLN A 94 12.45 4.56 3.11
N PRO A 95 13.71 4.57 2.59
CA PRO A 95 14.18 3.55 1.63
C PRO A 95 14.36 2.14 2.26
#